data_ba047ae6c78e7eb1305be44dabec0e74
#
_entry.id   ba047ae6c78e7eb1305be44dabec0e74
#
_cell.length_a   1.000
_cell.length_b   1.000
_cell.length_c   1.000
_cell.angle_alpha   90.00
_cell.angle_beta   90.00
_cell.angle_gamma   90.00
#
_symmetry.space_group_name_H-M   'P 1'
#
loop_
_entity.id
_entity.type
_entity.pdbx_description
1 polymer ?
#
loop_
_entity_poly.entity_id
_entity_poly.type
_entity_poly.pdbx_seq_one_letter_code
_entity_poly.pdbx_strand_id
1 'polypeptide(L)'
;MSLLWMEHEPEFLHLVDTAFDHCQKEQAAYFDALPKHVQRIIYRDTRYNIDFLYTAYVLNDDKIMKDYASWLLRLMKSVLKDNLPEKTEDYVFRHFEHIRQAISEVIPAEKQAALFALIDCAQASIREGDAVFPYRKRSVFAL
;
A
#
# COMPACT_ATOMS: atom_id res chain seq x y z
N MET A 1 4.47 5.78 14.38
CA MET A 1 5.61 5.22 13.61
C MET A 1 6.17 4.01 14.31
N SER A 2 6.39 2.93 13.58
CA SER A 2 7.01 1.73 14.14
C SER A 2 8.50 1.94 14.31
N LEU A 3 9.08 1.40 15.42
CA LEU A 3 10.51 1.39 15.64
C LEU A 3 11.17 0.10 15.14
N LEU A 4 10.35 -0.87 14.71
CA LEU A 4 10.85 -2.21 14.36
C LEU A 4 11.71 -2.23 13.09
N TRP A 5 11.58 -1.23 12.24
CA TRP A 5 12.35 -1.16 11.01
C TRP A 5 13.51 -0.16 11.07
N MET A 6 13.81 0.42 12.22
CA MET A 6 14.86 1.46 12.29
C MET A 6 16.22 0.97 11.79
N GLU A 7 16.56 -0.29 12.00
CA GLU A 7 17.80 -0.86 11.49
C GLU A 7 17.83 -0.93 9.95
N HIS A 8 16.66 -0.84 9.32
CA HIS A 8 16.52 -0.87 7.85
C HIS A 8 16.20 0.52 7.29
N GLU A 9 16.34 1.57 8.08
CA GLU A 9 15.84 2.89 7.72
C GLU A 9 16.28 3.40 6.34
N PRO A 10 17.57 3.36 5.96
CA PRO A 10 17.98 3.85 4.64
C PRO A 10 17.31 3.06 3.50
N GLU A 11 17.20 1.75 3.64
CA GLU A 11 16.54 0.89 2.67
C GLU A 11 15.05 1.19 2.64
N PHE A 12 14.43 1.37 3.79
CA PHE A 12 13.02 1.71 3.92
C PHE A 12 12.70 3.01 3.18
N LEU A 13 13.47 4.06 3.42
CA LEU A 13 13.23 5.35 2.78
C LEU A 13 13.44 5.29 1.27
N HIS A 14 14.44 4.55 0.82
CA HIS A 14 14.69 4.36 -0.60
C HIS A 14 13.53 3.61 -1.26
N LEU A 15 13.00 2.61 -0.58
CA LEU A 15 11.84 1.86 -1.08
C LEU A 15 10.61 2.75 -1.19
N VAL A 16 10.35 3.57 -0.18
CA VAL A 16 9.23 4.51 -0.19
C VAL A 16 9.34 5.47 -1.38
N ASP A 17 10.50 6.07 -1.56
CA ASP A 17 10.69 7.05 -2.62
C ASP A 17 10.58 6.42 -4.00
N THR A 18 11.10 5.22 -4.17
CA THR A 18 11.05 4.51 -5.44
C THR A 18 9.61 4.08 -5.78
N ALA A 19 8.89 3.53 -4.80
CA ALA A 19 7.48 3.15 -5.00
C ALA A 19 6.62 4.36 -5.33
N PHE A 20 6.83 5.46 -4.64
CA PHE A 20 6.09 6.69 -4.88
C PHE A 20 6.39 7.25 -6.27
N ASP A 21 7.65 7.16 -6.72
CA ASP A 21 8.04 7.60 -8.05
C ASP A 21 7.30 6.79 -9.14
N HIS A 22 7.16 5.49 -8.96
CA HIS A 22 6.37 4.67 -9.88
C HIS A 22 4.90 5.08 -9.90
N CYS A 23 4.35 5.37 -8.73
CA CYS A 23 2.97 5.83 -8.61
C CYS A 23 2.76 7.15 -9.39
N GLN A 24 3.68 8.12 -9.21
CA GLN A 24 3.59 9.39 -9.91
C GLN A 24 3.66 9.22 -11.42
N LYS A 25 4.58 8.38 -11.90
CA LYS A 25 4.85 8.26 -13.33
C LYS A 25 3.75 7.51 -14.06
N GLU A 26 3.14 6.52 -13.43
CA GLU A 26 2.13 5.70 -14.09
C GLU A 26 0.91 6.52 -14.50
N GLN A 27 0.51 7.49 -13.68
CA GLN A 27 -0.63 8.34 -13.98
C GLN A 27 -0.23 9.82 -13.81
N ALA A 28 0.83 10.20 -14.52
CA ALA A 28 1.43 11.53 -14.34
C ALA A 28 0.42 12.66 -14.55
N ALA A 29 -0.39 12.60 -15.59
CA ALA A 29 -1.36 13.66 -15.88
C ALA A 29 -2.36 13.82 -14.73
N TYR A 30 -2.87 12.71 -14.22
CA TYR A 30 -3.79 12.73 -13.07
C TYR A 30 -3.10 13.25 -11.81
N PHE A 31 -1.92 12.71 -11.53
CA PHE A 31 -1.19 13.06 -10.31
C PHE A 31 -0.79 14.54 -10.31
N ASP A 32 -0.27 15.03 -11.44
CA ASP A 32 0.21 16.41 -11.56
C ASP A 32 -0.92 17.42 -11.43
N ALA A 33 -2.14 17.02 -11.75
CA ALA A 33 -3.31 17.87 -11.63
C ALA A 33 -3.82 17.96 -10.18
N LEU A 34 -3.35 17.09 -9.29
CA LEU A 34 -3.80 17.12 -7.89
C LEU A 34 -3.18 18.29 -7.12
N PRO A 35 -3.91 18.86 -6.14
CA PRO A 35 -3.32 19.85 -5.24
C PRO A 35 -2.10 19.28 -4.51
N LYS A 36 -1.15 20.15 -4.19
CA LYS A 36 0.09 19.72 -3.53
C LYS A 36 -0.15 19.00 -2.21
N HIS A 37 -1.14 19.44 -1.43
CA HIS A 37 -1.43 18.77 -0.16
C HIS A 37 -1.96 17.35 -0.36
N VAL A 38 -2.68 17.10 -1.45
CA VAL A 38 -3.16 15.75 -1.78
C VAL A 38 -1.99 14.87 -2.23
N GLN A 39 -1.07 15.42 -3.02
CA GLN A 39 0.14 14.69 -3.40
C GLN A 39 0.94 14.25 -2.17
N ARG A 40 1.05 15.13 -1.15
CA ARG A 40 1.73 14.80 0.10
C ARG A 40 1.01 13.70 0.87
N ILE A 41 -0.32 13.69 0.84
CA ILE A 41 -1.10 12.63 1.48
C ILE A 41 -0.82 11.28 0.80
N ILE A 42 -0.74 11.26 -0.52
CA ILE A 42 -0.43 10.03 -1.26
C ILE A 42 0.97 9.52 -0.89
N TYR A 43 1.94 10.43 -0.77
CA TYR A 43 3.28 10.04 -0.31
C TYR A 43 3.24 9.45 1.10
N ARG A 44 2.51 10.09 2.01
CA ARG A 44 2.36 9.62 3.38
C ARG A 44 1.73 8.22 3.41
N ASP A 45 0.71 7.99 2.59
CA ASP A 45 0.05 6.68 2.54
C ASP A 45 0.97 5.60 1.99
N THR A 46 1.80 5.94 1.00
CA THR A 46 2.83 5.04 0.50
C THR A 46 3.78 4.65 1.62
N ARG A 47 4.18 5.62 2.43
CA ARG A 47 5.05 5.39 3.58
C ARG A 47 4.39 4.47 4.61
N TYR A 48 3.11 4.65 4.89
CA TYR A 48 2.37 3.77 5.80
C TYR A 48 2.30 2.34 5.26
N ASN A 49 2.02 2.19 3.98
CA ASN A 49 1.96 0.86 3.36
C ASN A 49 3.27 0.11 3.57
N ILE A 50 4.38 0.79 3.39
CA ILE A 50 5.71 0.18 3.53
C ILE A 50 6.09 -0.01 5.00
N ASP A 51 5.63 0.87 5.90
CA ASP A 51 5.83 0.67 7.34
C ASP A 51 5.17 -0.64 7.80
N PHE A 52 3.93 -0.90 7.37
CA PHE A 52 3.26 -2.16 7.69
C PHE A 52 3.98 -3.35 7.06
N LEU A 53 4.48 -3.19 5.83
CA LEU A 53 5.24 -4.24 5.18
C LEU A 53 6.49 -4.63 5.98
N TYR A 54 7.27 -3.63 6.42
CA TYR A 54 8.47 -3.90 7.22
C TYR A 54 8.13 -4.44 8.60
N THR A 55 7.05 -3.98 9.21
CA THR A 55 6.59 -4.50 10.49
C THR A 55 6.27 -5.99 10.36
N ALA A 56 5.51 -6.36 9.32
CA ALA A 56 5.18 -7.76 9.06
C ALA A 56 6.44 -8.58 8.79
N TYR A 57 7.39 -8.01 8.06
CA TYR A 57 8.65 -8.69 7.74
C TYR A 57 9.48 -8.94 9.02
N VAL A 58 9.67 -7.92 9.84
CA VAL A 58 10.46 -8.03 11.06
C VAL A 58 9.83 -8.99 12.06
N LEU A 59 8.51 -8.95 12.19
CA LEU A 59 7.79 -9.83 13.11
C LEU A 59 7.50 -11.21 12.50
N ASN A 60 7.81 -11.41 11.23
CA ASN A 60 7.52 -12.65 10.51
C ASN A 60 6.06 -13.07 10.66
N ASP A 61 5.16 -12.11 10.42
CA ASP A 61 3.72 -12.29 10.63
C ASP A 61 2.95 -11.72 9.44
N ASP A 62 2.52 -12.60 8.52
CA ASP A 62 1.79 -12.19 7.32
C ASP A 62 0.38 -11.69 7.61
N LYS A 63 -0.19 -12.04 8.78
CA LYS A 63 -1.51 -11.58 9.17
C LYS A 63 -1.56 -10.05 9.29
N ILE A 64 -0.46 -9.44 9.67
CA ILE A 64 -0.35 -7.97 9.74
C ILE A 64 -0.68 -7.36 8.39
N MET A 65 -0.11 -7.89 7.30
CA MET A 65 -0.37 -7.38 5.95
C MET A 65 -1.79 -7.69 5.48
N LYS A 66 -2.29 -8.87 5.78
CA LYS A 66 -3.66 -9.25 5.40
C LYS A 66 -4.69 -8.33 6.04
N ASP A 67 -4.55 -8.11 7.34
CA ASP A 67 -5.49 -7.25 8.08
C ASP A 67 -5.39 -5.80 7.65
N TYR A 68 -4.17 -5.32 7.46
CA TYR A 68 -3.94 -3.94 7.02
C TYR A 68 -4.54 -3.70 5.63
N ALA A 69 -4.27 -4.58 4.68
CA ALA A 69 -4.75 -4.42 3.31
C ALA A 69 -6.28 -4.48 3.24
N SER A 70 -6.89 -5.36 3.99
CA SER A 70 -8.34 -5.47 4.07
C SER A 70 -8.96 -4.20 4.65
N TRP A 71 -8.37 -3.68 5.72
CA TRP A 71 -8.80 -2.42 6.33
C TRP A 71 -8.63 -1.25 5.36
N LEU A 72 -7.49 -1.19 4.70
CA LEU A 72 -7.18 -0.11 3.74
C LEU A 72 -8.20 -0.09 2.60
N LEU A 73 -8.55 -1.26 2.07
CA LEU A 73 -9.54 -1.34 1.00
C LEU A 73 -10.89 -0.77 1.45
N ARG A 74 -11.35 -1.18 2.63
CA ARG A 74 -12.63 -0.69 3.16
C ARG A 74 -12.59 0.81 3.39
N LEU A 75 -11.48 1.32 3.93
CA LEU A 75 -11.33 2.76 4.14
C LEU A 75 -11.36 3.51 2.82
N MET A 76 -10.62 3.05 1.83
CA MET A 76 -10.55 3.72 0.52
C MET A 76 -11.89 3.70 -0.19
N LYS A 77 -12.64 2.60 -0.11
CA LYS A 77 -13.99 2.54 -0.67
C LYS A 77 -14.92 3.57 -0.04
N SER A 78 -14.77 3.79 1.27
CA SER A 78 -15.59 4.75 1.99
C SER A 78 -15.20 6.19 1.66
N VAL A 79 -13.91 6.49 1.55
CA VAL A 79 -13.38 7.85 1.37
C VAL A 79 -13.44 8.30 -0.08
N LEU A 80 -13.02 7.44 -1.01
CA LEU A 80 -12.90 7.84 -2.41
C LEU A 80 -14.20 7.68 -3.20
N LYS A 81 -15.02 6.71 -2.81
CA LYS A 81 -16.29 6.42 -3.49
C LYS A 81 -16.09 6.33 -5.01
N ASP A 82 -16.77 7.16 -5.79
CA ASP A 82 -16.72 7.13 -7.25
C ASP A 82 -15.78 8.17 -7.84
N ASN A 83 -14.89 8.73 -7.03
CA ASN A 83 -14.02 9.82 -7.47
C ASN A 83 -12.77 9.36 -8.21
N LEU A 84 -12.57 8.05 -8.34
CA LEU A 84 -11.42 7.51 -9.05
C LEU A 84 -11.79 7.17 -10.49
N PRO A 85 -10.83 7.24 -11.42
CA PRO A 85 -11.06 6.83 -12.80
C PRO A 85 -11.20 5.31 -12.96
N GLU A 86 -10.94 4.55 -11.90
CA GLU A 86 -11.02 3.09 -11.89
C GLU A 86 -11.66 2.61 -10.59
N LYS A 87 -11.93 1.30 -10.48
CA LYS A 87 -12.46 0.73 -9.24
C LYS A 87 -11.46 0.92 -8.11
N THR A 88 -11.97 1.23 -6.91
CA THR A 88 -11.13 1.42 -5.72
C THR A 88 -10.27 0.18 -5.46
N GLU A 89 -10.84 -1.01 -5.63
CA GLU A 89 -10.09 -2.25 -5.48
C GLU A 89 -8.84 -2.27 -6.37
N ASP A 90 -9.02 -1.92 -7.66
CA ASP A 90 -7.91 -1.93 -8.60
C ASP A 90 -6.88 -0.85 -8.27
N TYR A 91 -7.34 0.30 -7.80
CA TYR A 91 -6.48 1.39 -7.40
C TYR A 91 -5.58 0.96 -6.23
N VAL A 92 -6.17 0.37 -5.19
CA VAL A 92 -5.40 -0.10 -4.02
C VAL A 92 -4.47 -1.24 -4.40
N PHE A 93 -4.95 -2.18 -5.22
CA PHE A 93 -4.14 -3.29 -5.72
C PHE A 93 -2.90 -2.77 -6.44
N ARG A 94 -3.08 -1.76 -7.29
CA ARG A 94 -1.98 -1.17 -8.07
C ARG A 94 -0.94 -0.51 -7.19
N HIS A 95 -1.33 0.11 -6.08
CA HIS A 95 -0.37 0.67 -5.14
C HIS A 95 0.61 -0.39 -4.65
N PHE A 96 0.12 -1.59 -4.37
CA PHE A 96 1.00 -2.69 -3.96
C PHE A 96 1.85 -3.20 -5.13
N GLU A 97 1.38 -3.09 -6.37
CA GLU A 97 2.20 -3.41 -7.54
C GLU A 97 3.38 -2.43 -7.67
N HIS A 98 3.17 -1.17 -7.40
CA HIS A 98 4.26 -0.19 -7.40
C HIS A 98 5.30 -0.53 -6.34
N ILE A 99 4.86 -0.99 -5.16
CA ILE A 99 5.78 -1.42 -4.12
C ILE A 99 6.53 -2.68 -4.56
N ARG A 100 5.85 -3.63 -5.17
CA ARG A 100 6.48 -4.84 -5.72
C ARG A 100 7.59 -4.49 -6.70
N GLN A 101 7.31 -3.60 -7.62
CA GLN A 101 8.29 -3.17 -8.62
C GLN A 101 9.49 -2.51 -7.94
N ALA A 102 9.23 -1.64 -6.98
CA ALA A 102 10.30 -0.97 -6.24
C ALA A 102 11.17 -1.97 -5.46
N ILE A 103 10.56 -2.99 -4.86
CA ILE A 103 11.30 -4.06 -4.17
C ILE A 103 12.30 -4.71 -5.13
N SER A 104 11.88 -4.99 -6.35
CA SER A 104 12.77 -5.63 -7.33
C SER A 104 13.96 -4.74 -7.70
N GLU A 105 13.85 -3.44 -7.50
CA GLU A 105 14.87 -2.48 -7.92
C GLU A 105 15.82 -2.08 -6.78
N VAL A 106 15.32 -1.99 -5.54
CA VAL A 106 16.13 -1.40 -4.46
C VAL A 106 16.42 -2.35 -3.30
N ILE A 107 15.76 -3.49 -3.22
CA ILE A 107 15.91 -4.39 -2.08
C ILE A 107 16.92 -5.50 -2.39
N PRO A 108 17.83 -5.82 -1.43
CA PRO A 108 18.76 -6.93 -1.62
C PRO A 108 18.03 -8.24 -1.92
N ALA A 109 18.64 -9.04 -2.81
CA ALA A 109 18.01 -10.26 -3.31
C ALA A 109 17.57 -11.22 -2.21
N GLU A 110 18.34 -11.31 -1.11
CA GLU A 110 18.03 -12.22 -0.02
C GLU A 110 16.76 -11.88 0.76
N LYS A 111 16.26 -10.64 0.62
CA LYS A 111 15.03 -10.21 1.29
C LYS A 111 13.83 -10.20 0.35
N GLN A 112 14.06 -10.21 -0.96
CA GLN A 112 13.00 -10.02 -1.93
C GLN A 112 11.89 -11.05 -1.82
N ALA A 113 12.24 -12.33 -1.70
CA ALA A 113 11.25 -13.40 -1.67
C ALA A 113 10.27 -13.23 -0.51
N ALA A 114 10.77 -12.89 0.68
CA ALA A 114 9.93 -12.70 1.85
C ALA A 114 9.02 -11.48 1.68
N LEU A 115 9.54 -10.38 1.15
CA LEU A 115 8.74 -9.17 0.93
C LEU A 115 7.71 -9.37 -0.16
N PHE A 116 8.05 -10.07 -1.25
CA PHE A 116 7.08 -10.40 -2.30
C PHE A 116 5.94 -11.26 -1.75
N ALA A 117 6.25 -12.22 -0.88
CA ALA A 117 5.22 -13.05 -0.26
C ALA A 117 4.24 -12.20 0.56
N LEU A 118 4.74 -11.19 1.26
CA LEU A 118 3.89 -10.28 2.03
C LEU A 118 3.03 -9.39 1.11
N ILE A 119 3.58 -8.93 0.00
CA ILE A 119 2.80 -8.20 -1.01
C ILE A 119 1.71 -9.09 -1.59
N ASP A 120 2.04 -10.36 -1.88
CA ASP A 120 1.04 -11.32 -2.36
C ASP A 120 -0.10 -11.49 -1.36
N CYS A 121 0.22 -11.57 -0.07
CA CYS A 121 -0.79 -11.65 0.99
C CYS A 121 -1.69 -10.41 1.00
N ALA A 122 -1.11 -9.23 0.86
CA ALA A 122 -1.87 -8.00 0.82
C ALA A 122 -2.81 -7.96 -0.39
N GLN A 123 -2.31 -8.31 -1.56
CA GLN A 123 -3.09 -8.29 -2.79
C GLN A 123 -4.20 -9.33 -2.79
N ALA A 124 -3.93 -10.52 -2.28
CA ALA A 124 -4.95 -11.55 -2.13
C ALA A 124 -6.06 -11.09 -1.18
N SER A 125 -5.68 -10.43 -0.09
CA SER A 125 -6.63 -9.89 0.88
C SER A 125 -7.51 -8.80 0.26
N ILE A 126 -6.95 -7.98 -0.62
CA ILE A 126 -7.71 -6.94 -1.34
C ILE A 126 -8.76 -7.57 -2.25
N ARG A 127 -8.38 -8.57 -3.05
CA ARG A 127 -9.31 -9.26 -3.95
C ARG A 127 -10.39 -10.01 -3.17
N GLU A 128 -10.01 -10.72 -2.13
CA GLU A 128 -10.94 -11.42 -1.26
C GLU A 128 -11.86 -10.45 -0.53
N GLY A 129 -11.29 -9.35 -0.03
CA GLY A 129 -12.04 -8.33 0.68
C GLY A 129 -13.10 -7.67 -0.19
N ASP A 130 -12.82 -7.46 -1.47
CA ASP A 130 -13.80 -6.90 -2.38
C ASP A 130 -14.99 -7.83 -2.60
N ALA A 131 -14.75 -9.14 -2.62
CA ALA A 131 -15.79 -10.13 -2.83
C ALA A 131 -16.57 -10.44 -1.55
N VAL A 132 -15.86 -10.55 -0.40
CA VAL A 132 -16.45 -11.00 0.86
C VAL A 132 -17.01 -9.84 1.68
N PHE A 133 -16.36 -8.69 1.63
CA PHE A 133 -16.76 -7.50 2.39
C PHE A 133 -17.11 -6.36 1.44
N PRO A 134 -18.24 -6.44 0.73
CA PRO A 134 -18.64 -5.36 -0.16
C PRO A 134 -18.84 -4.08 0.64
N TYR A 135 -18.64 -2.94 -0.01
CA TYR A 135 -18.77 -1.65 0.63
C TYR A 135 -20.11 -1.52 1.36
N ARG A 136 -20.04 -1.06 2.61
CA ARG A 136 -21.22 -0.76 3.41
C ARG A 136 -21.02 0.60 4.04
N LYS A 137 -22.03 1.45 3.93
CA LYS A 137 -21.97 2.84 4.34
C LYS A 137 -21.41 3.06 5.75
N ARG A 138 -21.69 2.15 6.69
CA ARG A 138 -21.29 2.32 8.08
C ARG A 138 -20.13 1.42 8.52
N SER A 139 -19.67 0.52 7.67
CA SER A 139 -18.76 -0.54 8.10
C SER A 139 -17.42 -0.02 8.62
N VAL A 140 -16.86 1.00 7.99
CA VAL A 140 -15.55 1.51 8.36
C VAL A 140 -15.58 2.25 9.69
N PHE A 141 -16.65 2.98 9.93
CA PHE A 141 -16.75 3.85 11.10
C PHE A 141 -17.47 3.20 12.29
N ALA A 142 -17.89 1.98 12.12
CA ALA A 142 -18.48 1.21 13.20
C ALA A 142 -17.43 0.59 14.14
N LEU A 143 -16.18 0.81 13.82
CA LEU A 143 -15.07 0.36 14.66
C LEU A 143 -14.96 1.24 15.91
#